data_7da943235cc9797c481c1ebba2d07cb0
#
_entry.id   7da943235cc9797c481c1ebba2d07cb0
#
_cell.length_a   1.000
_cell.length_b   1.000
_cell.length_c   1.000
_cell.angle_alpha   90.00
_cell.angle_beta   90.00
_cell.angle_gamma   90.00
#
_symmetry.space_group_name_H-M   'P 1'
#
loop_
_entity.id
_entity.type
_entity.pdbx_description
1 polymer ?
#
loop_
_entity_poly.entity_id
_entity_poly.type
_entity_poly.pdbx_seq_one_letter_code
_entity_poly.pdbx_strand_id
1 'polypeptide(L)'
;MTQADIWCTIAAIFFISIDYVTGVVKAIMRDNLSSRKMREGLGHKFAYLMLVLVAWFIDEVNRHIDLGLPMSVFVCTVGGVCLIELTSILENVTEINPGLKNAPFMRIFVQSTSGKHGAE
;
A
#
# COMPACT_ATOMS: atom_id res chain seq x y z
N MET A 1 6.69 2.42 -20.89
CA MET A 1 6.48 2.95 -19.52
C MET A 1 6.94 4.40 -19.45
N THR A 2 6.12 5.24 -18.90
CA THR A 2 6.50 6.63 -18.64
C THR A 2 7.34 6.71 -17.36
N GLN A 3 7.99 7.85 -17.14
CA GLN A 3 8.72 8.12 -15.90
C GLN A 3 7.78 8.02 -14.68
N ALA A 4 6.56 8.52 -14.81
CA ALA A 4 5.55 8.43 -13.76
C ALA A 4 5.19 6.98 -13.46
N ASP A 5 5.04 6.15 -14.49
CA ASP A 5 4.73 4.72 -14.32
C ASP A 5 5.82 4.00 -13.53
N ILE A 6 7.07 4.34 -13.82
CA ILE A 6 8.22 3.74 -13.12
C ILE A 6 8.18 4.10 -11.63
N TRP A 7 7.97 5.38 -11.31
CA TRP A 7 7.90 5.82 -9.92
C TRP A 7 6.69 5.24 -9.18
N CYS A 8 5.55 5.12 -9.85
CA CYS A 8 4.37 4.46 -9.27
C CYS A 8 4.65 2.99 -8.96
N THR A 9 5.33 2.29 -9.86
CA THR A 9 5.71 0.89 -9.65
C THR A 9 6.66 0.76 -8.46
N ILE A 10 7.68 1.62 -8.41
CA ILE A 10 8.63 1.64 -7.29
C ILE A 10 7.90 1.88 -5.97
N ALA A 11 6.99 2.85 -5.93
CA ALA A 11 6.21 3.17 -4.74
C ALA A 11 5.38 1.98 -4.27
N ALA A 12 4.68 1.31 -5.19
CA ALA A 12 3.85 0.15 -4.85
C ALA A 12 4.71 -0.98 -4.26
N ILE A 13 5.82 -1.32 -4.91
CA ILE A 13 6.73 -2.36 -4.43
C ILE A 13 7.31 -2.00 -3.07
N PHE A 14 7.72 -0.75 -2.90
CA PHE A 14 8.30 -0.26 -1.65
C PHE A 14 7.30 -0.41 -0.49
N PHE A 15 6.09 0.12 -0.63
CA PHE A 15 5.10 0.08 0.44
C PHE A 15 4.66 -1.35 0.75
N ILE A 16 4.44 -2.17 -0.27
CA ILE A 16 4.07 -3.58 -0.08
C ILE A 16 5.17 -4.31 0.69
N SER A 17 6.44 -4.08 0.34
CA SER A 17 7.57 -4.73 0.99
C SER A 17 7.72 -4.29 2.45
N ILE A 18 7.60 -2.99 2.71
CA ILE A 18 7.73 -2.46 4.08
C ILE A 18 6.59 -2.96 4.97
N ASP A 19 5.36 -2.99 4.44
CA ASP A 19 4.24 -3.53 5.21
C ASP A 19 4.47 -4.99 5.58
N TYR A 20 4.95 -5.79 4.63
CA TYR A 20 5.24 -7.20 4.90
C TYR A 20 6.32 -7.34 5.97
N VAL A 21 7.43 -6.61 5.85
CA VAL A 21 8.54 -6.66 6.81
C VAL A 21 8.08 -6.23 8.21
N THR A 22 7.37 -5.10 8.31
CA THR A 22 6.88 -4.62 9.61
C THR A 22 5.85 -5.58 10.22
N GLY A 23 5.03 -6.21 9.40
CA GLY A 23 4.08 -7.22 9.85
C GLY A 23 4.78 -8.46 10.41
N VAL A 24 5.86 -8.90 9.76
CA VAL A 24 6.67 -10.04 10.24
C VAL A 24 7.36 -9.69 11.56
N VAL A 25 7.96 -8.50 11.66
CA VAL A 25 8.59 -8.05 12.91
C VAL A 25 7.57 -8.01 14.05
N LYS A 26 6.40 -7.45 13.80
CA LYS A 26 5.31 -7.41 14.79
C LYS A 26 4.93 -8.83 15.25
N ALA A 27 4.78 -9.75 14.31
CA ALA A 27 4.42 -11.14 14.62
C ALA A 27 5.50 -11.84 15.43
N ILE A 28 6.78 -11.59 15.14
CA ILE A 28 7.90 -12.13 15.91
C ILE A 28 7.86 -11.60 17.35
N MET A 29 7.66 -10.30 17.52
CA MET A 29 7.62 -9.68 18.85
C MET A 29 6.47 -10.20 19.70
N ARG A 30 5.36 -10.59 19.08
CA ARG A 30 4.18 -11.14 19.78
C ARG A 30 4.18 -12.65 19.87
N ASP A 31 5.27 -13.29 19.42
CA ASP A 31 5.41 -14.75 19.40
C ASP A 31 4.23 -15.43 18.72
N ASN A 32 3.83 -14.87 17.58
CA ASN A 32 2.61 -15.26 16.88
C ASN A 32 2.89 -15.51 15.38
N LEU A 33 4.16 -15.66 15.02
CA LEU A 33 4.57 -15.93 13.66
C LEU A 33 4.23 -17.36 13.27
N SER A 34 3.55 -17.55 12.15
CA SER A 34 3.25 -18.86 11.60
C SER A 34 3.42 -18.87 10.08
N SER A 35 3.78 -20.04 9.55
CA SER A 35 3.91 -20.22 8.10
C SER A 35 2.61 -19.94 7.37
N ARG A 36 1.48 -20.30 7.99
CA ARG A 36 0.15 -20.05 7.41
C ARG A 36 -0.12 -18.56 7.26
N LYS A 37 0.12 -17.77 8.32
CA LYS A 37 -0.08 -16.32 8.27
C LYS A 37 0.83 -15.66 7.25
N MET A 38 2.07 -16.12 7.15
CA MET A 38 3.02 -15.61 6.16
C MET A 38 2.53 -15.89 4.73
N ARG A 39 2.04 -17.10 4.47
CA ARG A 39 1.50 -17.43 3.14
C ARG A 39 0.27 -16.63 2.79
N GLU A 40 -0.66 -16.45 3.74
CA GLU A 40 -1.85 -15.63 3.53
C GLU A 40 -1.47 -14.18 3.23
N GLY A 41 -0.50 -13.63 3.97
CA GLY A 41 0.00 -12.28 3.73
C GLY A 41 0.62 -12.12 2.35
N LEU A 42 1.43 -13.09 1.93
CA LEU A 42 2.02 -13.10 0.58
C LEU A 42 0.95 -13.21 -0.49
N GLY A 43 -0.09 -14.02 -0.25
CA GLY A 43 -1.21 -14.14 -1.18
C GLY A 43 -1.94 -12.82 -1.38
N HIS A 44 -2.19 -12.08 -0.31
CA HIS A 44 -2.81 -10.76 -0.39
C HIS A 44 -1.92 -9.77 -1.17
N LYS A 45 -0.61 -9.79 -0.91
CA LYS A 45 0.35 -8.93 -1.62
C LYS A 45 0.41 -9.27 -3.11
N PHE A 46 0.37 -10.55 -3.43
CA PHE A 46 0.33 -11.01 -4.81
C PHE A 46 -0.91 -10.48 -5.52
N ALA A 47 -2.06 -10.52 -4.88
CA ALA A 47 -3.30 -9.99 -5.44
C ALA A 47 -3.19 -8.50 -5.77
N TYR A 48 -2.58 -7.70 -4.88
CA TYR A 48 -2.34 -6.28 -5.14
C TYR A 48 -1.42 -6.07 -6.34
N LEU A 49 -0.35 -6.86 -6.45
CA LEU A 49 0.58 -6.75 -7.59
C LEU A 49 -0.12 -7.10 -8.89
N MET A 50 -0.97 -8.12 -8.88
CA MET A 50 -1.75 -8.48 -10.07
C MET A 50 -2.72 -7.38 -10.45
N LEU A 51 -3.38 -6.78 -9.47
CA LEU A 51 -4.30 -5.67 -9.73
C LEU A 51 -3.57 -4.47 -10.35
N VAL A 52 -2.40 -4.15 -9.83
CA VAL A 52 -1.55 -3.07 -10.38
C VAL A 52 -1.14 -3.39 -11.82
N LEU A 53 -0.77 -4.64 -12.09
CA LEU A 53 -0.39 -5.07 -13.44
C LEU A 53 -1.57 -4.94 -14.42
N VAL A 54 -2.76 -5.37 -14.01
CA VAL A 54 -3.96 -5.25 -14.83
C VAL A 54 -4.28 -3.77 -15.12
N ALA A 55 -4.19 -2.93 -14.09
CA ALA A 55 -4.43 -1.49 -14.24
C ALA A 55 -3.45 -0.84 -15.21
N TRP A 56 -2.16 -1.21 -15.12
CA TRP A 56 -1.16 -0.74 -16.06
C TRP A 56 -1.50 -1.16 -17.49
N PHE A 57 -1.91 -2.41 -17.68
CA PHE A 57 -2.26 -2.92 -19.00
C PHE A 57 -3.48 -2.18 -19.60
N ILE A 58 -4.48 -1.87 -18.76
CA ILE A 58 -5.64 -1.10 -19.21
C ILE A 58 -5.20 0.28 -19.74
N ASP A 59 -4.33 0.96 -19.00
CA ASP A 59 -3.81 2.27 -19.46
C ASP A 59 -3.00 2.13 -20.74
N GLU A 60 -2.24 1.06 -20.89
CA GLU A 60 -1.45 0.80 -22.08
C GLU A 60 -2.38 0.59 -23.30
N VAL A 61 -3.45 -0.18 -23.13
CA VAL A 61 -4.47 -0.36 -24.16
C VAL A 61 -5.11 0.99 -24.52
N ASN A 62 -5.41 1.82 -23.51
CA ASN A 62 -6.01 3.13 -23.74
C ASN A 62 -5.12 4.06 -24.57
N ARG A 63 -3.81 3.91 -24.49
CA ARG A 63 -2.88 4.69 -25.32
C ARG A 63 -2.97 4.33 -26.80
N HIS A 64 -3.31 3.08 -27.10
CA HIS A 64 -3.41 2.57 -28.47
C HIS A 64 -4.83 2.65 -29.02
N ILE A 65 -5.82 2.45 -28.17
CA ILE A 65 -7.23 2.45 -28.51
C ILE A 65 -7.93 3.33 -27.47
N ASP A 66 -8.39 4.50 -27.86
CA ASP A 66 -9.05 5.42 -26.95
C ASP A 66 -10.28 4.76 -26.31
N LEU A 67 -10.18 4.42 -25.03
CA LEU A 67 -11.27 3.84 -24.24
C LEU A 67 -12.13 4.90 -23.55
N GLY A 68 -11.80 6.17 -23.72
CA GLY A 68 -12.53 7.27 -23.10
C GLY A 68 -12.31 7.37 -21.59
N LEU A 69 -11.20 6.88 -21.08
CA LEU A 69 -10.91 6.93 -19.65
C LEU A 69 -10.55 8.36 -19.24
N PRO A 70 -11.20 8.90 -18.18
CA PRO A 70 -10.96 10.28 -17.75
C PRO A 70 -9.64 10.48 -17.00
N MET A 71 -9.03 9.38 -16.53
CA MET A 71 -7.79 9.43 -15.77
C MET A 71 -7.06 8.09 -15.86
N SER A 72 -5.81 8.07 -15.43
CA SER A 72 -5.01 6.85 -15.42
C SER A 72 -5.56 5.86 -14.39
N VAL A 73 -6.00 4.71 -14.84
CA VAL A 73 -6.44 3.60 -13.97
C VAL A 73 -5.26 3.10 -13.15
N PHE A 74 -4.07 3.06 -13.75
CA PHE A 74 -2.85 2.62 -13.08
C PHE A 74 -2.50 3.53 -11.89
N VAL A 75 -2.47 4.84 -12.10
CA VAL A 75 -2.13 5.80 -11.04
C VAL A 75 -3.14 5.72 -9.90
N CYS A 76 -4.43 5.64 -10.22
CA CYS A 76 -5.48 5.52 -9.19
C CYS A 76 -5.35 4.22 -8.40
N THR A 77 -5.07 3.11 -9.09
CA THR A 77 -4.90 1.79 -8.44
C THR A 77 -3.69 1.78 -7.53
N VAL A 78 -2.54 2.28 -8.02
CA VAL A 78 -1.32 2.38 -7.20
C VAL A 78 -1.56 3.28 -6.00
N GLY A 79 -2.21 4.42 -6.20
CA GLY A 79 -2.55 5.32 -5.10
C GLY A 79 -3.38 4.63 -4.02
N GLY A 80 -4.40 3.88 -4.42
CA GLY A 80 -5.23 3.11 -3.50
C GLY A 80 -4.44 2.05 -2.75
N VAL A 81 -3.62 1.27 -3.45
CA VAL A 81 -2.77 0.25 -2.84
C VAL A 81 -1.79 0.89 -1.86
N CYS A 82 -1.14 1.98 -2.25
CA CYS A 82 -0.18 2.68 -1.36
C CYS A 82 -0.86 3.19 -0.10
N LEU A 83 -2.08 3.71 -0.18
CA LEU A 83 -2.82 4.17 1.00
C LEU A 83 -3.16 3.02 1.94
N ILE A 84 -3.62 1.89 1.40
CA ILE A 84 -3.91 0.70 2.19
C ILE A 84 -2.64 0.20 2.89
N GLU A 85 -1.54 0.09 2.15
CA GLU A 85 -0.27 -0.38 2.69
C GLU A 85 0.31 0.60 3.71
N LEU A 86 0.21 1.90 3.45
CA LEU A 86 0.67 2.91 4.40
C LEU A 86 -0.09 2.83 5.73
N THR A 87 -1.41 2.68 5.68
CA THR A 87 -2.22 2.50 6.89
C THR A 87 -1.77 1.28 7.68
N SER A 88 -1.55 0.18 6.98
CA SER A 88 -1.08 -1.06 7.61
C SER A 88 0.32 -0.92 8.20
N ILE A 89 1.23 -0.24 7.49
CA ILE A 89 2.58 0.06 7.99
C ILE A 89 2.50 0.87 9.29
N LEU A 90 1.67 1.92 9.33
CA LEU A 90 1.51 2.75 10.51
C LEU A 90 0.97 1.95 11.69
N GLU A 91 0.00 1.06 11.46
CA GLU A 91 -0.49 0.15 12.49
C GLU A 91 0.62 -0.75 13.01
N ASN A 92 1.37 -1.38 12.10
CA ASN A 92 2.46 -2.28 12.48
C ASN A 92 3.53 -1.55 13.30
N VAL A 93 3.94 -0.37 12.83
CA VAL A 93 4.99 0.43 13.48
C VAL A 93 4.54 0.89 14.88
N THR A 94 3.30 1.33 15.03
CA THR A 94 2.78 1.75 16.34
C THR A 94 2.57 0.58 17.30
N GLU A 95 2.33 -0.61 16.79
CA GLU A 95 2.27 -1.82 17.62
C GLU A 95 3.66 -2.31 18.03
N ILE A 96 4.67 -2.12 17.17
CA ILE A 96 6.07 -2.41 17.49
C ILE A 96 6.58 -1.43 18.55
N ASN A 97 6.25 -0.16 18.42
CA ASN A 97 6.66 0.89 19.35
C ASN A 97 5.46 1.79 19.69
N PRO A 98 4.70 1.44 20.76
CA PRO A 98 3.49 2.18 21.14
C PRO A 98 3.72 3.65 21.46
N GLY A 99 4.94 4.04 21.84
CA GLY A 99 5.28 5.45 22.07
C GLY A 99 5.11 6.33 20.87
N LEU A 100 5.14 5.77 19.66
CA LEU A 100 4.96 6.52 18.42
C LEU A 100 3.54 7.07 18.26
N LYS A 101 2.54 6.46 18.87
CA LYS A 101 1.14 6.93 18.78
C LYS A 101 0.96 8.36 19.23
N ASN A 102 1.74 8.79 20.22
CA ASN A 102 1.65 10.11 20.82
C ASN A 102 2.70 11.07 20.29
N ALA A 103 3.54 10.66 19.36
CA ALA A 103 4.58 11.51 18.79
C ALA A 103 3.93 12.58 17.90
N PRO A 104 4.37 13.86 17.99
CA PRO A 104 3.78 14.95 17.21
C PRO A 104 3.85 14.71 15.69
N PHE A 105 4.92 14.10 15.18
CA PHE A 105 5.07 13.85 13.76
C PHE A 105 4.05 12.84 13.22
N MET A 106 3.51 11.97 14.08
CA MET A 106 2.50 10.99 13.67
C MET A 106 1.17 11.65 13.29
N ARG A 107 0.93 12.86 13.75
CA ARG A 107 -0.29 13.59 13.38
C ARG A 107 -0.38 13.84 11.89
N ILE A 108 0.76 14.02 11.21
CA ILE A 108 0.81 14.23 9.76
C ILE A 108 0.24 13.00 9.05
N PHE A 109 0.68 11.79 9.46
CA PHE A 109 0.22 10.54 8.85
C PHE A 109 -1.25 10.26 9.17
N VAL A 110 -1.66 10.48 10.43
CA VAL A 110 -3.05 10.25 10.85
C VAL A 110 -3.99 11.18 10.08
N GLN A 111 -3.63 12.45 9.91
CA GLN A 111 -4.44 13.40 9.12
C GLN A 111 -4.51 12.98 7.65
N SER A 112 -3.41 12.49 7.09
CA SER A 112 -3.38 12.04 5.70
C SER A 112 -4.29 10.83 5.46
N THR A 113 -4.33 9.89 6.42
CA THR A 113 -5.11 8.66 6.29
C THR A 113 -6.55 8.80 6.73
N SER A 114 -6.84 9.69 7.68
CA SER A 114 -8.18 9.91 8.22
C SER A 114 -8.90 11.12 7.61
N GLY A 115 -8.25 11.85 6.72
CA GLY A 115 -8.85 13.01 6.07
C GLY A 115 -10.13 12.69 5.33
N LYS A 116 -10.33 11.44 4.91
CA LYS A 116 -11.55 10.97 4.27
C LYS A 116 -12.68 10.70 5.26
N HIS A 117 -12.35 10.57 6.54
CA HIS A 117 -13.30 10.34 7.62
C HIS A 117 -13.41 11.58 8.51
N GLY A 118 -12.88 12.70 8.05
CA GLY A 118 -12.60 13.87 8.85
C GLY A 118 -13.78 14.67 9.35
N ALA A 119 -14.96 14.16 9.23
CA ALA A 119 -16.16 14.82 9.74
C ALA A 119 -16.46 14.49 11.22
N GLU A 120 -15.62 13.73 11.85
CA GLU A 120 -15.83 13.37 13.24
C GLU A 120 -15.19 14.34 14.21
#